data_5205f74074a6df97b6bcccc170f484da
#
_entry.id   5205f74074a6df97b6bcccc170f484da
#
_cell.length_a   1.000
_cell.length_b   1.000
_cell.length_c   1.000
_cell.angle_alpha   90.00
_cell.angle_beta   90.00
_cell.angle_gamma   90.00
#
_symmetry.space_group_name_H-M   'P 1'
#
loop_
_entity.id
_entity.type
_entity.pdbx_description
1 polymer ?
#
loop_
_entity_poly.entity_id
_entity_poly.type
_entity_poly.pdbx_seq_one_letter_code
_entity_poly.pdbx_strand_id
1 'polypeptide(L)'
;MIVATSSEIAGYRIVRHLGLVRGITVRSRSVIGNFVGGIQSIFGGKLGAYVHLAETARQEAFDHMCEHARQGGANAVICMRYDANEIMDGITEVLAYGTAVWVEPV
;
A
#
# COMPACT_ATOMS: atom_id res chain seq x y z
N MET A 1 -4.36 6.24 11.52
CA MET A 1 -2.96 5.72 11.61
C MET A 1 -2.03 6.67 10.89
N ILE A 2 -0.93 7.02 11.51
CA ILE A 2 0.09 7.86 10.87
C ILE A 2 1.02 6.95 10.07
N VAL A 3 1.24 7.27 8.80
CA VAL A 3 2.17 6.52 7.95
C VAL A 3 3.17 7.52 7.36
N ALA A 4 4.46 7.21 7.50
CA ALA A 4 5.54 8.06 7.00
C ALA A 4 6.57 7.24 6.23
N THR A 5 7.18 7.86 5.24
CA THR A 5 8.32 7.28 4.52
C THR A 5 9.65 7.56 5.21
N SER A 6 9.64 8.51 6.17
CA SER A 6 10.78 8.85 6.99
C SER A 6 10.92 7.90 8.19
N SER A 7 12.09 7.93 8.82
CA SER A 7 12.37 7.13 10.02
C SER A 7 11.86 7.79 11.31
N GLU A 8 11.41 9.04 11.23
CA GLU A 8 10.88 9.80 12.35
C GLU A 8 9.59 10.49 11.95
N ILE A 9 8.75 10.79 12.93
CA ILE A 9 7.50 11.52 12.74
C ILE A 9 7.57 12.79 13.59
N ALA A 10 7.58 13.94 12.94
CA ALA A 10 7.66 15.23 13.62
C ALA A 10 6.53 15.37 14.65
N GLY A 11 6.86 15.82 15.84
CA GLY A 11 5.90 15.99 16.93
C GLY A 11 5.60 14.73 17.72
N TYR A 12 6.23 13.60 17.36
CA TYR A 12 6.00 12.31 18.03
C TYR A 12 7.31 11.67 18.42
N ARG A 13 7.23 10.85 19.47
CA ARG A 13 8.33 10.02 19.95
C ARG A 13 7.98 8.56 19.72
N ILE A 14 8.91 7.80 19.16
CA ILE A 14 8.76 6.35 19.01
C ILE A 14 9.05 5.70 20.37
N VAL A 15 8.04 5.04 20.92
CA VAL A 15 8.13 4.37 22.22
C VAL A 15 8.50 2.90 22.04
N ARG A 16 7.97 2.25 21.02
CA ARG A 16 8.21 0.83 20.75
C ARG A 16 8.23 0.56 19.26
N HIS A 17 9.13 -0.32 18.86
CA HIS A 17 9.13 -0.93 17.54
C HIS A 17 8.39 -2.26 17.61
N LEU A 18 7.45 -2.46 16.70
CA LEU A 18 6.61 -3.66 16.68
C LEU A 18 6.93 -4.57 15.50
N GLY A 19 7.90 -4.17 14.67
CA GLY A 19 8.44 -5.00 13.62
C GLY A 19 7.89 -4.69 12.23
N LEU A 20 8.27 -5.54 11.30
CA LEU A 20 7.88 -5.43 9.89
C LEU A 20 6.39 -5.70 9.71
N VAL A 21 5.74 -4.83 8.96
CA VAL A 21 4.36 -5.04 8.51
C VAL A 21 4.29 -4.87 7.01
N ARG A 22 3.33 -5.54 6.40
CA ARG A 22 3.14 -5.48 4.95
C ARG A 22 1.69 -5.70 4.58
N GLY A 23 1.34 -5.21 3.40
CA GLY A 23 0.08 -5.48 2.74
C GLY A 23 0.36 -5.81 1.28
N ILE A 24 -0.36 -6.79 0.76
CA ILE A 24 -0.15 -7.30 -0.59
C ILE A 24 -1.48 -7.30 -1.33
N THR A 25 -1.44 -6.88 -2.59
CA THR A 25 -2.54 -7.13 -3.51
C THR A 25 -1.98 -7.76 -4.78
N VAL A 26 -2.76 -8.65 -5.40
CA VAL A 26 -2.34 -9.39 -6.60
C VAL A 26 -3.36 -9.13 -7.70
N ARG A 27 -2.87 -8.87 -8.90
CA ARG A 27 -3.70 -8.64 -10.10
C ARG A 27 -3.28 -9.58 -11.21
N SER A 28 -4.26 -10.25 -11.81
CA SER A 28 -4.03 -11.05 -13.02
C SER A 28 -4.27 -10.21 -14.26
N ARG A 29 -3.67 -10.62 -15.37
CA ARG A 29 -3.82 -9.93 -16.66
C ARG A 29 -5.30 -9.85 -17.08
N SER A 30 -6.08 -10.89 -16.89
CA SER A 30 -7.49 -10.90 -17.25
C SER A 30 -8.33 -9.94 -16.40
N VAL A 31 -8.05 -9.87 -15.10
CA VAL A 31 -8.72 -8.91 -14.19
C VAL A 31 -8.35 -7.48 -14.58
N ILE A 32 -7.07 -7.23 -14.87
CA ILE A 32 -6.59 -5.92 -15.31
C ILE A 32 -7.30 -5.51 -16.60
N GLY A 33 -7.39 -6.39 -17.59
CA GLY A 33 -8.04 -6.12 -18.86
C GLY A 33 -9.51 -5.75 -18.69
N ASN A 34 -10.26 -6.50 -17.89
CA ASN A 34 -11.66 -6.23 -17.61
C ASN A 34 -11.86 -4.91 -16.87
N PHE A 35 -11.00 -4.65 -15.90
CA PHE A 35 -11.04 -3.42 -15.10
C PHE A 35 -10.77 -2.20 -15.98
N VAL A 36 -9.72 -2.25 -16.79
CA VAL A 36 -9.35 -1.15 -17.70
C VAL A 36 -10.48 -0.89 -18.70
N GLY A 37 -11.06 -1.93 -19.28
CA GLY A 37 -12.18 -1.80 -20.21
C GLY A 37 -13.39 -1.11 -19.59
N GLY A 38 -13.72 -1.43 -18.35
CA GLY A 38 -14.83 -0.81 -17.63
C GLY A 38 -14.57 0.65 -17.27
N ILE A 39 -13.36 0.96 -16.83
CA ILE A 39 -12.97 2.32 -16.40
C ILE A 39 -12.74 3.25 -17.60
N GLN A 40 -12.30 2.72 -18.71
CA GLN A 40 -11.98 3.50 -19.92
C GLN A 40 -13.17 4.35 -20.38
N SER A 41 -14.38 3.85 -20.22
CA SER A 41 -15.60 4.59 -20.55
C SER A 41 -15.87 5.75 -19.60
N ILE A 42 -15.35 5.69 -18.36
CA ILE A 42 -15.54 6.73 -17.34
C ILE A 42 -14.47 7.82 -17.46
N PHE A 43 -13.22 7.43 -17.65
CA PHE A 43 -12.09 8.36 -17.66
C PHE A 43 -11.65 8.81 -19.05
N GLY A 44 -12.32 8.36 -20.10
CA GLY A 44 -12.14 8.85 -21.46
C GLY A 44 -10.80 8.50 -22.10
N GLY A 45 -10.01 7.58 -21.52
CA GLY A 45 -8.74 7.21 -22.10
C GLY A 45 -8.07 6.02 -21.42
N LYS A 46 -7.29 5.30 -22.21
CA LYS A 46 -6.60 4.10 -21.74
C LYS A 46 -5.55 4.41 -20.67
N LEU A 47 -4.81 5.51 -20.85
CA LEU A 47 -3.79 5.90 -19.86
C LEU A 47 -4.41 6.30 -18.53
N GLY A 48 -5.52 7.03 -18.55
CA GLY A 48 -6.25 7.39 -17.33
C GLY A 48 -6.77 6.17 -16.61
N ALA A 49 -7.27 5.17 -17.34
CA ALA A 49 -7.73 3.90 -16.75
C ALA A 49 -6.58 3.14 -16.09
N TYR A 50 -5.39 3.11 -16.69
CA TYR A 50 -4.23 2.45 -16.12
C TYR A 50 -3.74 3.16 -14.84
N VAL A 51 -3.73 4.49 -14.85
CA VAL A 51 -3.36 5.27 -13.66
C VAL A 51 -4.31 4.95 -12.50
N HIS A 52 -5.62 4.95 -12.77
CA HIS A 52 -6.62 4.64 -11.75
C HIS A 52 -6.45 3.22 -11.22
N LEU A 53 -6.19 2.25 -12.10
CA LEU A 53 -5.94 0.87 -11.72
C LEU A 53 -4.71 0.77 -10.79
N ALA A 54 -3.62 1.45 -11.13
CA ALA A 54 -2.40 1.45 -10.33
C ALA A 54 -2.64 2.08 -8.95
N GLU A 55 -3.34 3.22 -8.90
CA GLU A 55 -3.68 3.88 -7.65
C GLU A 55 -4.55 2.99 -6.76
N THR A 56 -5.54 2.31 -7.34
CA THR A 56 -6.42 1.39 -6.60
C THR A 56 -5.63 0.23 -6.02
N ALA A 57 -4.73 -0.38 -6.80
CA ALA A 57 -3.91 -1.48 -6.32
C ALA A 57 -2.97 -1.05 -5.19
N ARG A 58 -2.37 0.12 -5.30
CA ARG A 58 -1.51 0.67 -4.25
C ARG A 58 -2.29 1.00 -2.99
N GLN A 59 -3.48 1.57 -3.12
CA GLN A 59 -4.33 1.87 -1.97
C GLN A 59 -4.75 0.60 -1.23
N GLU A 60 -5.09 -0.47 -1.96
CA GLU A 60 -5.43 -1.75 -1.34
C GLU A 60 -4.25 -2.34 -0.57
N ALA A 61 -3.06 -2.33 -1.16
CA ALA A 61 -1.85 -2.81 -0.49
C ALA A 61 -1.57 -1.98 0.78
N PHE A 62 -1.71 -0.67 0.68
CA PHE A 62 -1.56 0.26 1.79
C PHE A 62 -2.55 -0.05 2.92
N ASP A 63 -3.82 -0.23 2.60
CA ASP A 63 -4.86 -0.52 3.59
C ASP A 63 -4.59 -1.85 4.29
N HIS A 64 -4.16 -2.88 3.58
CA HIS A 64 -3.78 -4.17 4.16
C HIS A 64 -2.58 -4.02 5.10
N MET A 65 -1.57 -3.23 4.73
CA MET A 65 -0.43 -2.94 5.60
C MET A 65 -0.87 -2.27 6.89
N CYS A 66 -1.73 -1.25 6.80
CA CYS A 66 -2.24 -0.54 7.97
C CYS A 66 -3.05 -1.47 8.89
N GLU A 67 -3.85 -2.36 8.32
CA GLU A 67 -4.60 -3.33 9.09
C GLU A 67 -3.68 -4.32 9.80
N HIS A 68 -2.64 -4.79 9.12
CA HIS A 68 -1.62 -5.64 9.72
C HIS A 68 -0.95 -4.92 10.90
N ALA A 69 -0.63 -3.64 10.75
CA ALA A 69 -0.05 -2.84 11.82
C ALA A 69 -0.99 -2.69 13.02
N ARG A 70 -2.28 -2.41 12.77
CA ARG A 70 -3.29 -2.31 13.84
C ARG A 70 -3.43 -3.60 14.62
N GLN A 71 -3.48 -4.73 13.93
CA GLN A 71 -3.57 -6.05 14.57
C GLN A 71 -2.37 -6.33 15.47
N GLY A 72 -1.20 -5.78 15.14
CA GLY A 72 0.00 -5.88 15.96
C GLY A 72 0.08 -4.86 17.10
N GLY A 73 -0.92 -3.99 17.25
CA GLY A 73 -0.97 -2.99 18.31
C GLY A 73 -0.28 -1.66 17.97
N ALA A 74 0.01 -1.41 16.70
CA ALA A 74 0.66 -0.18 16.27
C ALA A 74 -0.33 0.97 16.08
N ASN A 75 0.15 2.20 16.25
CA ASN A 75 -0.57 3.40 15.87
C ASN A 75 0.11 4.19 14.75
N ALA A 76 1.26 3.70 14.28
CA ALA A 76 1.98 4.34 13.17
C ALA A 76 2.82 3.32 12.42
N VAL A 77 3.18 3.68 11.18
CA VAL A 77 4.14 2.94 10.36
C VAL A 77 5.17 3.93 9.84
N ILE A 78 6.45 3.61 10.02
CA ILE A 78 7.57 4.42 9.53
C ILE A 78 8.33 3.68 8.44
N CYS A 79 9.15 4.41 7.70
CA CYS A 79 9.99 3.87 6.62
C CYS A 79 9.17 3.11 5.58
N MET A 80 7.95 3.57 5.32
CA MET A 80 7.04 2.91 4.39
C MET A 80 7.54 3.00 2.96
N ARG A 81 7.40 1.89 2.22
CA ARG A 81 7.78 1.78 0.81
C ARG A 81 6.74 0.95 0.07
N TYR A 82 6.67 1.17 -1.22
CA TYR A 82 5.97 0.29 -2.15
C TYR A 82 6.97 -0.48 -2.99
N ASP A 83 6.56 -1.66 -3.41
CA ASP A 83 7.25 -2.45 -4.42
C ASP A 83 6.21 -3.11 -5.30
N ALA A 84 6.57 -3.38 -6.56
CA ALA A 84 5.67 -4.03 -7.50
C ALA A 84 6.50 -5.00 -8.35
N ASN A 85 6.06 -6.25 -8.39
CA ASN A 85 6.77 -7.31 -9.08
C ASN A 85 5.82 -8.18 -9.89
N GLU A 86 6.27 -8.62 -11.06
CA GLU A 86 5.59 -9.68 -11.78
C GLU A 86 6.08 -11.01 -11.20
N ILE A 87 5.20 -11.69 -10.44
CA ILE A 87 5.58 -12.92 -9.73
C ILE A 87 5.47 -14.16 -10.62
N MET A 88 4.69 -14.08 -11.68
CA MET A 88 4.65 -15.04 -12.77
C MET A 88 4.00 -14.36 -13.97
N ASP A 89 4.04 -14.99 -15.14
CA ASP A 89 3.55 -14.39 -16.37
C ASP A 89 2.09 -13.94 -16.23
N GLY A 90 1.89 -12.64 -16.42
CA GLY A 90 0.58 -12.02 -16.34
C GLY A 90 0.01 -11.80 -14.93
N ILE A 91 0.82 -12.04 -13.88
CA ILE A 91 0.38 -11.82 -12.48
C ILE A 91 1.35 -10.88 -11.79
N THR A 92 0.82 -9.73 -11.37
CA THR A 92 1.58 -8.67 -10.71
C THR A 92 1.19 -8.58 -9.23
N GLU A 93 2.20 -8.51 -8.37
CA GLU A 93 2.05 -8.22 -6.95
C GLU A 93 2.36 -6.75 -6.71
N VAL A 94 1.54 -6.09 -5.88
CA VAL A 94 1.87 -4.79 -5.30
C VAL A 94 2.03 -4.98 -3.81
N LEU A 95 3.16 -4.56 -3.27
CA LEU A 95 3.54 -4.69 -1.88
C LEU A 95 3.68 -3.31 -1.26
N ALA A 96 3.03 -3.09 -0.12
CA ALA A 96 3.29 -1.96 0.78
C ALA A 96 3.89 -2.52 2.06
N TYR A 97 5.00 -1.95 2.53
CA TYR A 97 5.66 -2.45 3.73
C TYR A 97 6.31 -1.32 4.51
N GLY A 98 6.59 -1.57 5.76
CA GLY A 98 7.23 -0.61 6.64
C GLY A 98 7.45 -1.20 8.03
N THR A 99 7.85 -0.35 8.97
CA THR A 99 8.05 -0.73 10.36
C THR A 99 6.89 -0.20 11.19
N ALA A 100 6.15 -1.10 11.80
CA ALA A 100 5.08 -0.74 12.73
C ALA A 100 5.69 -0.26 14.05
N VAL A 101 5.15 0.83 14.58
CA VAL A 101 5.63 1.43 15.83
C VAL A 101 4.47 1.93 16.66
N TRP A 102 4.72 2.09 17.95
CA TRP A 102 3.85 2.85 18.83
C TRP A 102 4.52 4.20 19.10
N VAL A 103 3.80 5.29 18.80
CA VAL A 103 4.29 6.65 18.98
C VAL A 103 3.39 7.39 19.96
N GLU A 104 3.97 8.37 20.65
CA GLU A 104 3.27 9.29 21.55
C GLU A 104 3.67 10.72 21.20
N PRO A 105 2.75 11.71 21.38
CA PRO A 105 3.10 13.11 21.20
C PRO A 105 4.20 13.53 22.17
N VAL A 106 5.10 14.35 21.67
CA VAL A 106 6.14 14.94 22.53
C VAL A 106 5.65 16.15 23.31
#